data_c87ad2381df412fb98083196d707e1d4
#
_entry.id   c87ad2381df412fb98083196d707e1d4
#
_cell.length_a   1.000
_cell.length_b   1.000
_cell.length_c   1.000
_cell.angle_alpha   90.00
_cell.angle_beta   90.00
_cell.angle_gamma   90.00
#
_symmetry.space_group_name_H-M   'P 1'
#
loop_
_entity.id
_entity.type
_entity.pdbx_description
1 polymer ?
#
loop_
_entity_poly.entity_id
_entity_poly.type
_entity_poly.pdbx_seq_one_letter_code
_entity_poly.pdbx_strand_id
1 'polypeptide(L)'
;MKILAIDCADKPASCAVVEDGNIICEAFISIGLTHSQTLQPMLHDMLKNAKIDIGEIDRFAVSIGPGSFTGLRIGISAIKGMAFGLDKKCVGVSTLHAAAYGMVGVKGIIVAVMDARCGQVYTATFYSDGEKLTRISEDRAIMLTELVENIKQMKSEGKFSSENVFLVGRGKDMCYNAIKTEIDGVFVAPPHLSCQRASFVALVSSEYDEITAHELLPSYLRLPQAERELKAKKEAKLNKGVN
;
A
#
# COMPACT_ATOMS: atom_id res chain seq x y z
N MET A 1 -17.53 -5.99 -14.67
CA MET A 1 -17.47 -4.84 -13.73
C MET A 1 -16.17 -4.10 -13.96
N LYS A 2 -16.25 -2.82 -14.33
CA LYS A 2 -15.10 -1.93 -14.54
C LYS A 2 -14.74 -1.20 -13.27
N ILE A 3 -13.50 -1.36 -12.82
CA ILE A 3 -12.97 -0.71 -11.62
C ILE A 3 -11.86 0.25 -12.02
N LEU A 4 -11.99 1.53 -11.68
CA LEU A 4 -10.91 2.50 -11.78
C LEU A 4 -10.22 2.60 -10.43
N ALA A 5 -8.91 2.37 -10.39
CA ALA A 5 -8.12 2.46 -9.19
C ALA A 5 -7.01 3.51 -9.27
N ILE A 6 -6.64 4.05 -8.11
CA ILE A 6 -5.52 5.00 -7.93
C ILE A 6 -4.64 4.54 -6.77
N ASP A 7 -3.33 4.63 -6.98
CA ASP A 7 -2.34 4.58 -5.90
C ASP A 7 -1.44 5.82 -5.91
N CYS A 8 -1.37 6.48 -4.76
CA CYS A 8 -0.48 7.61 -4.48
C CYS A 8 0.17 7.46 -3.09
N ALA A 9 0.22 6.24 -2.56
CA ALA A 9 0.66 5.99 -1.18
C ALA A 9 2.16 6.17 -0.96
N ASP A 10 2.97 6.17 -2.02
CA ASP A 10 4.42 6.33 -1.96
C ASP A 10 4.90 7.32 -3.06
N LYS A 11 6.20 7.29 -3.40
CA LYS A 11 6.79 8.16 -4.45
C LYS A 11 6.15 8.01 -5.82
N PRO A 12 5.85 6.79 -6.34
CA PRO A 12 5.13 6.64 -7.57
C PRO A 12 3.67 7.07 -7.45
N ALA A 13 3.11 7.56 -8.55
CA ALA A 13 1.67 7.63 -8.77
C ALA A 13 1.26 6.64 -9.85
N SER A 14 0.12 5.99 -9.68
CA SER A 14 -0.46 5.12 -10.70
C SER A 14 -1.97 5.21 -10.73
N CYS A 15 -2.55 4.95 -11.91
CA CYS A 15 -3.97 4.75 -12.11
C CYS A 15 -4.18 3.58 -13.07
N ALA A 16 -5.27 2.84 -12.91
CA ALA A 16 -5.58 1.68 -13.74
C ALA A 16 -7.07 1.49 -13.89
N VAL A 17 -7.48 0.89 -15.00
CA VAL A 17 -8.82 0.31 -15.18
C VAL A 17 -8.68 -1.20 -15.29
N VAL A 18 -9.44 -1.90 -14.48
CA VAL A 18 -9.56 -3.37 -14.50
C VAL A 18 -11.00 -3.73 -14.78
N GLU A 19 -11.22 -4.67 -15.69
CA GLU A 19 -12.56 -5.19 -16.01
C GLU A 19 -12.56 -6.71 -15.85
N ASP A 20 -13.42 -7.22 -14.99
CA ASP A 20 -13.60 -8.66 -14.72
C ASP A 20 -12.27 -9.39 -14.45
N GLY A 21 -11.40 -8.78 -13.63
CA GLY A 21 -10.09 -9.32 -13.28
C GLY A 21 -8.97 -9.09 -14.31
N ASN A 22 -9.27 -8.51 -15.47
CA ASN A 22 -8.29 -8.21 -16.51
C ASN A 22 -7.87 -6.74 -16.46
N ILE A 23 -6.58 -6.46 -16.51
CA ILE A 23 -6.05 -5.11 -16.60
C ILE A 23 -6.28 -4.60 -18.02
N ILE A 24 -7.14 -3.58 -18.17
CA ILE A 24 -7.45 -2.97 -19.46
C ILE A 24 -6.42 -1.90 -19.82
N CYS A 25 -6.10 -1.03 -18.86
CA CYS A 25 -5.05 -0.03 -19.01
C CYS A 25 -4.48 0.35 -17.65
N GLU A 26 -3.22 0.75 -17.64
CA GLU A 26 -2.53 1.27 -16.46
C GLU A 26 -1.52 2.34 -16.87
N ALA A 27 -1.45 3.41 -16.09
CA ALA A 27 -0.41 4.40 -16.18
C ALA A 27 0.35 4.49 -14.84
N PHE A 28 1.68 4.59 -14.93
CA PHE A 28 2.58 4.60 -13.77
C PHE A 28 3.67 5.64 -13.98
N ILE A 29 3.88 6.53 -13.01
CA ILE A 29 4.90 7.57 -13.04
C ILE A 29 5.70 7.56 -11.73
N SER A 30 7.04 7.53 -11.84
CA SER A 30 7.95 7.58 -10.68
C SER A 30 9.13 8.54 -10.96
N ILE A 31 8.83 9.83 -11.16
CA ILE A 31 9.79 10.87 -11.60
C ILE A 31 10.06 11.95 -10.54
N GLY A 32 9.54 11.80 -9.32
CA GLY A 32 9.81 12.73 -8.23
C GLY A 32 8.99 14.03 -8.26
N LEU A 33 8.05 14.18 -9.18
CA LEU A 33 7.08 15.28 -9.17
C LEU A 33 5.97 15.02 -8.14
N THR A 34 5.30 16.09 -7.73
CA THR A 34 4.18 15.98 -6.78
C THR A 34 2.96 15.32 -7.44
N HIS A 35 2.29 14.44 -6.70
CA HIS A 35 1.10 13.75 -7.19
C HIS A 35 -0.02 14.70 -7.64
N SER A 36 -0.14 15.89 -7.04
CA SER A 36 -1.10 16.91 -7.45
C SER A 36 -0.87 17.45 -8.86
N GLN A 37 0.36 17.38 -9.36
CA GLN A 37 0.69 17.80 -10.73
C GLN A 37 0.52 16.67 -11.75
N THR A 38 0.77 15.42 -11.34
CA THR A 38 0.90 14.29 -12.27
C THR A 38 -0.36 13.43 -12.36
N LEU A 39 -1.12 13.28 -11.27
CA LEU A 39 -2.21 12.31 -11.20
C LEU A 39 -3.33 12.61 -12.20
N GLN A 40 -3.86 13.83 -12.22
CA GLN A 40 -5.00 14.17 -13.06
C GLN A 40 -4.69 14.13 -14.57
N PRO A 41 -3.58 14.70 -15.06
CA PRO A 41 -3.18 14.54 -16.46
C PRO A 41 -2.99 13.07 -16.85
N MET A 42 -2.28 12.29 -16.00
CA MET A 42 -2.04 10.86 -16.25
C MET A 42 -3.34 10.07 -16.37
N LEU A 43 -4.28 10.30 -15.45
CA LEU A 43 -5.59 9.66 -15.46
C LEU A 43 -6.39 10.02 -16.71
N HIS A 44 -6.44 11.32 -17.06
CA HIS A 44 -7.13 11.81 -18.25
C HIS A 44 -6.57 11.17 -19.53
N ASP A 45 -5.25 11.18 -19.69
CA ASP A 45 -4.60 10.64 -20.88
C ASP A 45 -4.75 9.12 -20.97
N MET A 46 -4.69 8.40 -19.84
CA MET A 46 -4.94 6.97 -19.79
C MET A 46 -6.36 6.62 -20.29
N LEU A 47 -7.38 7.26 -19.73
CA LEU A 47 -8.78 7.01 -20.11
C LEU A 47 -9.04 7.39 -21.56
N LYS A 48 -8.52 8.54 -22.02
CA LYS A 48 -8.63 9.00 -23.42
C LYS A 48 -8.01 8.01 -24.41
N ASN A 49 -6.80 7.52 -24.13
CA ASN A 49 -6.11 6.56 -24.99
C ASN A 49 -6.81 5.19 -25.00
N ALA A 50 -7.36 4.78 -23.86
CA ALA A 50 -8.14 3.55 -23.75
C ALA A 50 -9.57 3.69 -24.35
N LYS A 51 -10.01 4.90 -24.70
CA LYS A 51 -11.37 5.22 -25.17
C LYS A 51 -12.45 4.79 -24.16
N ILE A 52 -12.17 4.97 -22.88
CA ILE A 52 -13.08 4.66 -21.78
C ILE A 52 -13.67 5.97 -21.25
N ASP A 53 -15.01 6.07 -21.27
CA ASP A 53 -15.71 7.15 -20.58
C ASP A 53 -15.73 6.86 -19.06
N ILE A 54 -15.49 7.90 -18.25
CA ILE A 54 -15.48 7.75 -16.80
C ILE A 54 -16.84 7.31 -16.23
N GLY A 55 -17.93 7.62 -16.94
CA GLY A 55 -19.29 7.18 -16.62
C GLY A 55 -19.49 5.67 -16.73
N GLU A 56 -18.65 4.97 -17.52
CA GLU A 56 -18.65 3.51 -17.65
C GLU A 56 -18.06 2.79 -16.44
N ILE A 57 -17.39 3.51 -15.53
CA ILE A 57 -16.78 2.93 -14.34
C ILE A 57 -17.88 2.54 -13.35
N ASP A 58 -17.87 1.29 -12.93
CA ASP A 58 -18.85 0.75 -11.98
C ASP A 58 -18.44 1.05 -10.53
N ARG A 59 -17.12 1.03 -10.25
CA ARG A 59 -16.56 1.16 -8.89
C ARG A 59 -15.22 1.89 -8.93
N PHE A 60 -14.95 2.67 -7.88
CA PHE A 60 -13.68 3.34 -7.67
C PHE A 60 -12.91 2.71 -6.51
N ALA A 61 -11.60 2.49 -6.67
CA ALA A 61 -10.73 1.94 -5.63
C ALA A 61 -9.52 2.84 -5.40
N VAL A 62 -9.00 2.88 -4.18
CA VAL A 62 -7.82 3.67 -3.84
C VAL A 62 -7.06 3.08 -2.67
N SER A 63 -5.73 3.17 -2.70
CA SER A 63 -4.91 2.91 -1.52
C SER A 63 -5.19 3.95 -0.43
N ILE A 64 -5.67 3.49 0.73
CA ILE A 64 -5.99 4.37 1.87
C ILE A 64 -4.85 4.46 2.89
N GLY A 65 -3.79 3.69 2.74
CA GLY A 65 -2.64 3.65 3.63
C GLY A 65 -2.26 2.22 4.04
N PRO A 66 -1.14 2.11 4.78
CA PRO A 66 -0.24 3.19 5.21
C PRO A 66 0.55 3.80 4.04
N GLY A 67 1.09 5.03 4.24
CA GLY A 67 1.88 5.68 3.20
C GLY A 67 2.12 7.17 3.42
N SER A 68 2.47 7.86 2.34
CA SER A 68 2.65 9.30 2.30
C SER A 68 1.37 10.05 2.65
N PHE A 69 1.40 10.86 3.68
CA PHE A 69 0.27 11.66 4.14
C PHE A 69 -0.37 12.51 3.03
N THR A 70 0.48 13.22 2.30
CA THR A 70 0.04 14.07 1.18
C THR A 70 -0.45 13.24 0.01
N GLY A 71 0.30 12.19 -0.35
CA GLY A 71 -0.06 11.33 -1.46
C GLY A 71 -1.40 10.63 -1.27
N LEU A 72 -1.63 10.01 -0.12
CA LEU A 72 -2.90 9.37 0.23
C LEU A 72 -4.08 10.34 0.11
N ARG A 73 -3.94 11.56 0.65
CA ARG A 73 -5.00 12.57 0.57
C ARG A 73 -5.31 12.98 -0.88
N ILE A 74 -4.29 13.12 -1.72
CA ILE A 74 -4.47 13.44 -3.15
C ILE A 74 -5.24 12.32 -3.85
N GLY A 75 -4.81 11.06 -3.71
CA GLY A 75 -5.49 9.92 -4.33
C GLY A 75 -6.93 9.76 -3.85
N ILE A 76 -7.14 9.80 -2.52
CA ILE A 76 -8.46 9.69 -1.89
C ILE A 76 -9.37 10.83 -2.34
N SER A 77 -8.89 12.08 -2.38
CA SER A 77 -9.70 13.21 -2.82
C SER A 77 -10.10 13.11 -4.29
N ALA A 78 -9.20 12.62 -5.15
CA ALA A 78 -9.50 12.39 -6.55
C ALA A 78 -10.62 11.33 -6.71
N ILE A 79 -10.50 10.18 -6.04
CA ILE A 79 -11.54 9.13 -6.06
C ILE A 79 -12.85 9.64 -5.48
N LYS A 80 -12.83 10.34 -4.34
CA LYS A 80 -14.04 10.93 -3.73
C LYS A 80 -14.76 11.87 -4.69
N GLY A 81 -14.01 12.74 -5.37
CA GLY A 81 -14.60 13.70 -6.32
C GLY A 81 -15.28 13.01 -7.50
N MET A 82 -14.64 12.01 -8.10
CA MET A 82 -15.19 11.24 -9.22
C MET A 82 -16.40 10.40 -8.81
N ALA A 83 -16.26 9.64 -7.72
CA ALA A 83 -17.32 8.77 -7.22
C ALA A 83 -18.57 9.55 -6.79
N PHE A 84 -18.38 10.69 -6.10
CA PHE A 84 -19.47 11.56 -5.70
C PHE A 84 -20.20 12.16 -6.91
N GLY A 85 -19.44 12.64 -7.91
CA GLY A 85 -20.05 13.25 -9.11
C GLY A 85 -20.82 12.26 -9.98
N LEU A 86 -20.51 10.96 -9.88
CA LEU A 86 -21.13 9.88 -10.67
C LEU A 86 -22.06 8.98 -9.85
N ASP A 87 -22.29 9.30 -8.58
CA ASP A 87 -23.07 8.48 -7.63
C ASP A 87 -22.63 7.01 -7.59
N LYS A 88 -21.31 6.79 -7.55
CA LYS A 88 -20.69 5.45 -7.54
C LYS A 88 -20.09 5.12 -6.16
N LYS A 89 -19.95 3.82 -5.90
CA LYS A 89 -19.30 3.32 -4.69
C LYS A 89 -17.77 3.39 -4.78
N CYS A 90 -17.14 3.45 -3.60
CA CYS A 90 -15.69 3.44 -3.44
C CYS A 90 -15.25 2.23 -2.62
N VAL A 91 -13.98 1.86 -2.79
CA VAL A 91 -13.30 0.88 -1.96
C VAL A 91 -11.96 1.43 -1.51
N GLY A 92 -11.72 1.42 -0.21
CA GLY A 92 -10.43 1.75 0.38
C GLY A 92 -9.60 0.48 0.59
N VAL A 93 -8.44 0.40 -0.04
CA VAL A 93 -7.57 -0.79 -0.02
C VAL A 93 -6.31 -0.51 0.79
N SER A 94 -5.86 -1.49 1.59
CA SER A 94 -4.55 -1.42 2.26
C SER A 94 -3.42 -1.35 1.22
N THR A 95 -2.54 -0.36 1.38
CA THR A 95 -1.34 -0.22 0.53
C THR A 95 -0.43 -1.45 0.62
N LEU A 96 -0.31 -2.04 1.82
CA LEU A 96 0.51 -3.23 2.03
C LEU A 96 -0.12 -4.46 1.39
N HIS A 97 -1.45 -4.57 1.39
CA HIS A 97 -2.15 -5.65 0.70
C HIS A 97 -1.96 -5.56 -0.82
N ALA A 98 -2.15 -4.37 -1.39
CA ALA A 98 -1.90 -4.16 -2.82
C ALA A 98 -0.44 -4.47 -3.21
N ALA A 99 0.54 -4.10 -2.37
CA ALA A 99 1.95 -4.44 -2.60
C ALA A 99 2.19 -5.96 -2.56
N ALA A 100 1.60 -6.66 -1.59
CA ALA A 100 1.72 -8.12 -1.45
C ALA A 100 1.03 -8.86 -2.60
N TYR A 101 -0.09 -8.33 -3.12
CA TYR A 101 -0.82 -8.94 -4.23
C TYR A 101 0.03 -9.07 -5.50
N GLY A 102 0.97 -8.15 -5.73
CA GLY A 102 1.93 -8.25 -6.83
C GLY A 102 2.81 -9.52 -6.79
N MET A 103 2.84 -10.22 -5.66
CA MET A 103 3.58 -11.48 -5.47
C MET A 103 2.69 -12.73 -5.58
N VAL A 104 1.41 -12.60 -5.93
CA VAL A 104 0.56 -13.74 -6.29
C VAL A 104 1.20 -14.48 -7.47
N GLY A 105 1.23 -15.80 -7.40
CA GLY A 105 2.00 -16.66 -8.33
C GLY A 105 3.32 -17.18 -7.73
N VAL A 106 3.79 -16.59 -6.61
CA VAL A 106 4.97 -17.06 -5.87
C VAL A 106 4.52 -17.71 -4.57
N LYS A 107 4.84 -18.99 -4.35
CA LYS A 107 4.50 -19.67 -3.10
C LYS A 107 5.45 -19.30 -1.98
N GLY A 108 4.91 -18.94 -0.81
CA GLY A 108 5.68 -18.61 0.39
C GLY A 108 5.08 -17.49 1.22
N ILE A 109 5.85 -17.02 2.21
CA ILE A 109 5.49 -15.89 3.07
C ILE A 109 5.83 -14.60 2.34
N ILE A 110 4.84 -13.73 2.17
CA ILE A 110 5.01 -12.40 1.58
C ILE A 110 4.96 -11.37 2.70
N VAL A 111 6.05 -10.66 2.92
CA VAL A 111 6.13 -9.56 3.90
C VAL A 111 6.17 -8.23 3.15
N ALA A 112 5.07 -7.51 3.19
CA ALA A 112 5.00 -6.17 2.65
C ALA A 112 5.63 -5.17 3.64
N VAL A 113 6.59 -4.37 3.17
CA VAL A 113 7.36 -3.45 4.01
C VAL A 113 7.47 -2.08 3.36
N MET A 114 7.09 -1.04 4.10
CA MET A 114 7.33 0.36 3.74
C MET A 114 8.09 1.06 4.84
N ASP A 115 9.00 1.97 4.48
CA ASP A 115 9.73 2.78 5.46
C ASP A 115 8.77 3.77 6.17
N ALA A 116 8.64 3.62 7.50
CA ALA A 116 7.86 4.52 8.34
C ALA A 116 8.74 5.59 9.01
N ARG A 117 10.03 5.66 8.64
CA ARG A 117 11.09 6.51 9.19
C ARG A 117 11.43 6.21 10.65
N CYS A 118 12.57 6.77 11.14
CA CYS A 118 13.02 6.62 12.52
C CYS A 118 13.17 5.15 12.96
N GLY A 119 13.69 4.27 12.10
CA GLY A 119 13.89 2.85 12.40
C GLY A 119 12.61 2.02 12.46
N GLN A 120 11.47 2.59 12.10
CA GLN A 120 10.18 1.90 12.03
C GLN A 120 9.80 1.56 10.59
N VAL A 121 8.98 0.53 10.46
CA VAL A 121 8.39 0.09 9.20
C VAL A 121 6.88 -0.04 9.33
N TYR A 122 6.17 0.26 8.26
CA TYR A 122 4.82 -0.24 8.07
C TYR A 122 4.94 -1.63 7.47
N THR A 123 4.23 -2.59 8.02
CA THR A 123 4.30 -3.98 7.57
C THR A 123 2.99 -4.73 7.74
N ALA A 124 2.76 -5.67 6.86
CA ALA A 124 1.77 -6.73 6.96
C ALA A 124 2.35 -8.00 6.35
N THR A 125 1.94 -9.15 6.86
CA THR A 125 2.41 -10.45 6.42
C THR A 125 1.27 -11.24 5.81
N PHE A 126 1.57 -11.91 4.71
CA PHE A 126 0.64 -12.74 3.97
C PHE A 126 1.29 -14.09 3.66
N TYR A 127 0.48 -15.07 3.37
CA TYR A 127 0.91 -16.33 2.77
C TYR A 127 0.30 -16.48 1.38
N SER A 128 1.12 -16.82 0.41
CA SER A 128 0.68 -17.17 -0.93
C SER A 128 0.92 -18.67 -1.15
N ASP A 129 -0.12 -19.38 -1.56
CA ASP A 129 -0.01 -20.78 -2.00
C ASP A 129 0.39 -20.92 -3.49
N GLY A 130 0.55 -19.79 -4.19
CA GLY A 130 0.82 -19.64 -5.61
C GLY A 130 -0.40 -19.21 -6.43
N GLU A 131 -1.61 -19.34 -5.90
CA GLU A 131 -2.85 -18.93 -6.57
C GLU A 131 -3.58 -17.84 -5.76
N LYS A 132 -3.56 -17.95 -4.45
CA LYS A 132 -4.29 -17.08 -3.53
C LYS A 132 -3.37 -16.49 -2.48
N LEU A 133 -3.64 -15.22 -2.14
CA LEU A 133 -3.00 -14.51 -1.05
C LEU A 133 -3.89 -14.56 0.19
N THR A 134 -3.35 -15.01 1.32
CA THR A 134 -4.05 -15.06 2.60
C THR A 134 -3.34 -14.18 3.60
N ARG A 135 -4.05 -13.23 4.22
CA ARG A 135 -3.49 -12.35 5.25
C ARG A 135 -3.17 -13.12 6.53
N ILE A 136 -1.96 -12.96 7.04
CA ILE A 136 -1.49 -13.53 8.32
C ILE A 136 -1.52 -12.47 9.43
N SER A 137 -1.12 -11.23 9.12
CA SER A 137 -1.12 -10.14 10.10
C SER A 137 -1.78 -8.88 9.56
N GLU A 138 -2.37 -8.10 10.47
CA GLU A 138 -2.90 -6.78 10.14
C GLU A 138 -1.77 -5.78 9.81
N ASP A 139 -2.18 -4.67 9.17
CA ASP A 139 -1.29 -3.55 8.90
C ASP A 139 -0.85 -2.91 10.22
N ARG A 140 0.45 -2.77 10.45
CA ARG A 140 1.01 -2.20 11.68
C ARG A 140 2.28 -1.40 11.43
N ALA A 141 2.56 -0.50 12.36
CA ALA A 141 3.80 0.26 12.42
C ALA A 141 4.63 -0.27 13.58
N ILE A 142 5.77 -0.90 13.30
CA ILE A 142 6.65 -1.53 14.29
C ILE A 142 8.11 -1.14 14.07
N MET A 143 8.97 -1.42 15.04
CA MET A 143 10.41 -1.28 14.86
C MET A 143 10.92 -2.32 13.85
N LEU A 144 11.92 -1.95 13.05
CA LEU A 144 12.54 -2.90 12.11
C LEU A 144 13.09 -4.14 12.83
N THR A 145 13.65 -3.96 14.02
CA THR A 145 14.16 -5.05 14.87
C THR A 145 13.05 -6.02 15.28
N GLU A 146 11.86 -5.50 15.61
CA GLU A 146 10.70 -6.33 15.93
C GLU A 146 10.21 -7.11 14.69
N LEU A 147 10.23 -6.51 13.50
CA LEU A 147 9.90 -7.23 12.27
C LEU A 147 10.89 -8.39 12.03
N VAL A 148 12.18 -8.16 12.21
CA VAL A 148 13.23 -9.19 12.08
C VAL A 148 12.96 -10.36 13.04
N GLU A 149 12.67 -10.09 14.30
CA GLU A 149 12.36 -11.14 15.27
C GLU A 149 11.06 -11.91 14.91
N ASN A 150 10.03 -11.21 14.43
CA ASN A 150 8.80 -11.87 13.98
C ASN A 150 9.06 -12.82 12.79
N ILE A 151 9.91 -12.44 11.84
CA ILE A 151 10.28 -13.30 10.70
C ILE A 151 11.09 -14.51 11.21
N LYS A 152 12.03 -14.31 12.14
CA LYS A 152 12.80 -15.40 12.77
C LYS A 152 11.87 -16.40 13.42
N GLN A 153 10.92 -15.94 14.23
CA GLN A 153 9.96 -16.80 14.90
C GLN A 153 9.11 -17.60 13.92
N MET A 154 8.63 -16.97 12.86
CA MET A 154 7.88 -17.68 11.80
C MET A 154 8.70 -18.77 11.11
N LYS A 155 10.02 -18.56 10.97
CA LYS A 155 10.94 -19.50 10.34
C LYS A 155 11.44 -20.60 11.29
N SER A 156 11.50 -20.35 12.58
CA SER A 156 12.00 -21.32 13.56
C SER A 156 10.95 -22.36 13.95
N GLU A 157 9.67 -22.00 13.97
CA GLU A 157 8.62 -22.85 14.49
C GLU A 157 7.33 -22.79 13.63
N GLY A 158 6.63 -23.92 13.56
CA GLY A 158 5.28 -24.01 13.06
C GLY A 158 5.12 -24.20 11.55
N LYS A 159 3.94 -23.89 11.07
CA LYS A 159 3.43 -24.15 9.72
C LYS A 159 4.31 -23.59 8.60
N PHE A 160 5.01 -22.50 8.85
CA PHE A 160 5.75 -21.72 7.86
C PHE A 160 7.27 -21.91 7.93
N SER A 161 7.79 -22.77 8.79
CA SER A 161 9.24 -22.95 8.99
C SER A 161 10.02 -23.34 7.73
N SER A 162 9.41 -24.12 6.83
CA SER A 162 10.01 -24.51 5.55
C SER A 162 9.76 -23.56 4.39
N GLU A 163 8.89 -22.55 4.56
CA GLU A 163 8.51 -21.66 3.48
C GLU A 163 9.57 -20.57 3.25
N ASN A 164 9.74 -20.14 2.01
CA ASN A 164 10.55 -18.98 1.68
C ASN A 164 9.83 -17.68 2.08
N VAL A 165 10.61 -16.65 2.41
CA VAL A 165 10.12 -15.31 2.75
C VAL A 165 10.46 -14.35 1.63
N PHE A 166 9.48 -13.65 1.12
CA PHE A 166 9.64 -12.65 0.06
C PHE A 166 9.29 -11.26 0.61
N LEU A 167 10.28 -10.38 0.60
CA LEU A 167 10.12 -8.99 1.01
C LEU A 167 9.69 -8.15 -0.19
N VAL A 168 8.56 -7.43 -0.08
CA VAL A 168 8.01 -6.57 -1.13
C VAL A 168 7.75 -5.16 -0.59
N GLY A 169 7.68 -4.17 -1.49
CA GLY A 169 7.51 -2.77 -1.12
C GLY A 169 8.85 -2.04 -0.95
N ARG A 170 8.77 -0.73 -0.72
CA ARG A 170 9.97 0.12 -0.74
C ARG A 170 10.85 0.03 0.51
N GLY A 171 10.37 -0.62 1.56
CA GLY A 171 11.18 -0.95 2.75
C GLY A 171 11.93 -2.29 2.65
N LYS A 172 11.75 -3.04 1.56
CA LYS A 172 12.28 -4.39 1.40
C LYS A 172 13.80 -4.50 1.55
N ASP A 173 14.56 -3.58 0.92
CA ASP A 173 16.03 -3.62 0.95
C ASP A 173 16.59 -3.33 2.35
N MET A 174 15.96 -2.40 3.08
CA MET A 174 16.30 -2.11 4.47
C MET A 174 16.04 -3.33 5.36
N CYS A 175 14.89 -3.99 5.21
CA CYS A 175 14.56 -5.20 5.94
C CYS A 175 15.51 -6.36 5.56
N TYR A 176 15.78 -6.57 4.27
CA TYR A 176 16.69 -7.60 3.80
C TYR A 176 18.10 -7.42 4.38
N ASN A 177 18.64 -6.20 4.39
CA ASN A 177 19.95 -5.93 4.95
C ASN A 177 20.04 -6.19 6.45
N ALA A 178 18.93 -6.07 7.17
CA ALA A 178 18.86 -6.36 8.61
C ALA A 178 18.77 -7.88 8.91
N ILE A 179 18.35 -8.71 7.95
CA ILE A 179 18.00 -10.11 8.22
C ILE A 179 18.89 -11.12 7.45
N LYS A 180 19.48 -10.74 6.34
CA LYS A 180 20.16 -11.65 5.38
C LYS A 180 21.29 -12.50 5.95
N THR A 181 21.89 -12.08 7.06
CA THR A 181 22.97 -12.82 7.75
C THR A 181 22.46 -13.73 8.84
N GLU A 182 21.18 -13.68 9.17
CA GLU A 182 20.59 -14.36 10.32
C GLU A 182 19.58 -15.45 9.94
N ILE A 183 19.01 -15.36 8.73
CA ILE A 183 17.98 -16.31 8.27
C ILE A 183 18.19 -16.63 6.79
N ASP A 184 18.17 -17.92 6.48
CA ASP A 184 18.17 -18.45 5.12
C ASP A 184 16.76 -18.42 4.50
N GLY A 185 16.70 -18.41 3.16
CA GLY A 185 15.44 -18.46 2.42
C GLY A 185 14.66 -17.14 2.45
N VAL A 186 15.34 -16.00 2.63
CA VAL A 186 14.77 -14.65 2.51
C VAL A 186 15.17 -14.05 1.17
N PHE A 187 14.20 -13.60 0.43
CA PHE A 187 14.34 -13.04 -0.92
C PHE A 187 13.73 -11.64 -1.01
N VAL A 188 14.22 -10.86 -1.95
CA VAL A 188 13.70 -9.52 -2.22
C VAL A 188 12.94 -9.54 -3.54
N ALA A 189 11.74 -8.98 -3.55
CA ALA A 189 10.96 -8.85 -4.77
C ALA A 189 11.74 -8.07 -5.84
N PRO A 190 11.66 -8.49 -7.12
CA PRO A 190 12.37 -7.82 -8.20
C PRO A 190 11.89 -6.36 -8.36
N PRO A 191 12.72 -5.49 -9.00
CA PRO A 191 12.43 -4.04 -9.05
C PRO A 191 11.06 -3.67 -9.60
N HIS A 192 10.52 -4.39 -10.57
CA HIS A 192 9.21 -4.13 -11.17
C HIS A 192 8.02 -4.46 -10.25
N LEU A 193 8.24 -5.24 -9.18
CA LEU A 193 7.27 -5.55 -8.13
C LEU A 193 7.56 -4.80 -6.81
N SER A 194 8.52 -3.86 -6.81
CA SER A 194 8.92 -3.14 -5.59
C SER A 194 7.95 -2.04 -5.18
N CYS A 195 7.06 -1.63 -6.06
CA CYS A 195 6.08 -0.60 -5.80
C CYS A 195 4.68 -1.19 -5.99
N GLN A 196 3.76 -0.79 -5.13
CA GLN A 196 2.35 -1.05 -5.34
C GLN A 196 1.88 -0.34 -6.61
N ARG A 197 0.90 -0.91 -7.27
CA ARG A 197 0.34 -0.42 -8.53
C ARG A 197 -1.17 -0.32 -8.42
N ALA A 198 -1.75 0.63 -9.14
CA ALA A 198 -3.19 0.82 -9.14
C ALA A 198 -3.95 -0.42 -9.66
N SER A 199 -3.37 -1.17 -10.59
CA SER A 199 -3.93 -2.45 -11.03
C SER A 199 -4.07 -3.47 -9.89
N PHE A 200 -3.08 -3.54 -8.97
CA PHE A 200 -3.18 -4.41 -7.80
C PHE A 200 -4.22 -3.92 -6.80
N VAL A 201 -4.36 -2.60 -6.63
CA VAL A 201 -5.44 -2.00 -5.83
C VAL A 201 -6.81 -2.40 -6.39
N ALA A 202 -7.00 -2.31 -7.71
CA ALA A 202 -8.24 -2.72 -8.35
C ALA A 202 -8.53 -4.21 -8.16
N LEU A 203 -7.53 -5.08 -8.40
CA LEU A 203 -7.69 -6.52 -8.33
C LEU A 203 -8.04 -7.02 -6.92
N VAL A 204 -7.40 -6.45 -5.88
CA VAL A 204 -7.66 -6.85 -4.50
C VAL A 204 -8.89 -6.15 -3.89
N SER A 205 -9.45 -5.15 -4.57
CA SER A 205 -10.59 -4.38 -4.05
C SER A 205 -11.86 -5.19 -3.80
N SER A 206 -12.00 -6.35 -4.47
CA SER A 206 -13.11 -7.28 -4.24
C SER A 206 -13.12 -7.93 -2.86
N GLU A 207 -12.00 -7.87 -2.14
CA GLU A 207 -11.87 -8.39 -0.77
C GLU A 207 -12.23 -7.34 0.31
N TYR A 208 -12.68 -6.16 -0.10
CA TYR A 208 -13.02 -5.04 0.78
C TYR A 208 -14.47 -4.58 0.59
N ASP A 209 -15.05 -4.03 1.64
CA ASP A 209 -16.40 -3.50 1.60
C ASP A 209 -16.53 -2.25 0.73
N GLU A 210 -17.64 -2.15 0.02
CA GLU A 210 -18.03 -0.95 -0.70
C GLU A 210 -18.58 0.10 0.26
N ILE A 211 -18.06 1.31 0.15
CA ILE A 211 -18.47 2.46 0.94
C ILE A 211 -18.88 3.63 0.04
N THR A 212 -19.53 4.61 0.62
CA THR A 212 -19.82 5.88 -0.09
C THR A 212 -18.55 6.74 -0.19
N ALA A 213 -18.55 7.68 -1.14
CA ALA A 213 -17.46 8.65 -1.25
C ALA A 213 -17.24 9.44 0.07
N HIS A 214 -18.30 9.68 0.85
CA HIS A 214 -18.22 10.38 2.13
C HIS A 214 -17.43 9.58 3.18
N GLU A 215 -17.66 8.29 3.28
CA GLU A 215 -17.05 7.38 4.26
C GLU A 215 -15.59 7.04 3.94
N LEU A 216 -15.14 7.27 2.71
CA LEU A 216 -13.76 6.97 2.30
C LEU A 216 -12.77 7.87 3.04
N LEU A 217 -12.00 7.31 3.94
CA LEU A 217 -11.01 8.01 4.78
C LEU A 217 -9.65 7.34 4.72
N PRO A 218 -8.54 8.09 4.90
CA PRO A 218 -7.22 7.50 5.00
C PRO A 218 -7.04 6.70 6.29
N SER A 219 -6.33 5.58 6.20
CA SER A 219 -5.91 4.76 7.33
C SER A 219 -4.52 5.19 7.80
N TYR A 220 -4.46 5.92 8.93
CA TYR A 220 -3.20 6.40 9.48
C TYR A 220 -2.74 5.51 10.64
N LEU A 221 -1.77 4.66 10.40
CA LEU A 221 -1.12 3.85 11.46
C LEU A 221 -0.20 4.65 12.38
N ARG A 222 0.15 5.88 11.99
CA ARG A 222 0.96 6.81 12.79
C ARG A 222 0.39 8.22 12.67
N LEU A 223 0.50 8.99 13.74
CA LEU A 223 0.18 10.42 13.70
C LEU A 223 1.11 11.16 12.73
N PRO A 224 0.64 12.24 12.09
CA PRO A 224 1.46 13.11 11.27
C PRO A 224 2.74 13.55 11.98
N GLN A 225 3.81 13.77 11.23
CA GLN A 225 5.08 14.22 11.82
C GLN A 225 4.90 15.50 12.64
N ALA A 226 4.15 16.48 12.13
CA ALA A 226 3.87 17.72 12.81
C ALA A 226 3.13 17.53 14.16
N GLU A 227 2.18 16.60 14.22
CA GLU A 227 1.47 16.27 15.46
C GLU A 227 2.36 15.56 16.48
N ARG A 228 3.22 14.64 16.00
CA ARG A 228 4.22 13.96 16.85
C ARG A 228 5.22 14.94 17.44
N GLU A 229 5.74 15.86 16.63
CA GLU A 229 6.66 16.92 17.09
C GLU A 229 5.98 17.88 18.07
N LEU A 230 4.72 18.22 17.82
CA LEU A 230 3.94 19.05 18.72
C LEU A 230 3.69 18.36 20.07
N LYS A 231 3.36 17.06 20.03
CA LYS A 231 3.16 16.24 21.24
C LYS A 231 4.45 16.14 22.04
N ALA A 232 5.57 15.82 21.39
CA ALA A 232 6.87 15.76 22.02
C ALA A 232 7.31 17.10 22.64
N LYS A 233 7.05 18.23 21.95
CA LYS A 233 7.32 19.57 22.49
C LYS A 233 6.44 19.90 23.71
N LYS A 234 5.18 19.47 23.73
CA LYS A 234 4.28 19.66 24.88
C LYS A 234 4.74 18.83 26.08
N GLU A 235 5.09 17.57 25.88
CA GLU A 235 5.61 16.68 26.92
C GLU A 235 6.93 17.19 27.50
N ALA A 236 7.85 17.67 26.65
CA ALA A 236 9.12 18.26 27.09
C ALA A 236 8.93 19.56 27.89
N LYS A 237 7.88 20.36 27.61
CA LYS A 237 7.54 21.57 28.40
C LYS A 237 6.92 21.21 29.76
N LEU A 238 6.05 20.19 29.80
CA LEU A 238 5.48 19.72 31.08
C LEU A 238 6.57 19.20 32.03
N ASN A 239 7.53 18.41 31.51
CA ASN A 239 8.62 17.88 32.31
C ASN A 239 9.64 18.95 32.78
N LYS A 240 9.73 20.11 32.11
CA LYS A 240 10.56 21.25 32.52
C LYS A 240 9.86 22.19 33.50
N GLY A 241 8.56 22.11 33.66
CA GLY A 241 7.78 22.94 34.57
C GLY A 241 7.54 22.32 35.96
N VAL A 242 8.12 21.15 36.24
CA VAL A 242 7.99 20.40 37.50
C VAL A 242 9.28 20.44 38.33
N ASN A 243 10.27 21.27 37.95
CA ASN A 243 11.48 21.54 38.77
C ASN A 243 11.50 22.98 39.27
#